data_1d477861f764a66f36c49a04398f0c13
#
_entry.id   1d477861f764a66f36c49a04398f0c13
#
_cell.length_a   1.000
_cell.length_b   1.000
_cell.length_c   1.000
_cell.angle_alpha   90.00
_cell.angle_beta   90.00
_cell.angle_gamma   90.00
#
_symmetry.space_group_name_H-M   'P 1'
#
loop_
_entity.id
_entity.type
_entity.pdbx_description
1 polymer ?
#
loop_
_entity_poly.entity_id
_entity_poly.type
_entity_poly.pdbx_seq_one_letter_code
_entity_poly.pdbx_strand_id
1 'polypeptide(L)'
;AQKHYFDEINYIDILDCNGGDHGYPFATNFNPEINIREVSAKGSYIENGKWVETEPMEIKRVYNFDEVGEKDMYLLHHEELESLAINIKGIKRIRFFMTFGQSYLTHLKCLENVGMTSIEPIMYEGKEIVPLQFLKAVLPDPASLGPRTVGKTNIGCICQGFKDGKPVNYYVYNVCDHQECYKEVGSQAVSYTTGVPAMIGAMMVLTGKWKKAGVYNVEEFDPDPFMDALNKWGLPWKENFDPVLVD
;
A
#
# COMPACT_ATOMS: atom_id res chain seq x y z
N ALA A 1 5.55 -0.26 -16.42
CA ALA A 1 6.88 0.37 -16.56
C ALA A 1 7.85 -0.54 -17.33
N GLN A 2 8.23 -1.71 -16.81
CA GLN A 2 9.25 -2.60 -17.39
C GLN A 2 9.03 -2.89 -18.88
N LYS A 3 7.81 -3.21 -19.32
CA LYS A 3 7.50 -3.57 -20.71
C LYS A 3 7.79 -2.44 -21.71
N HIS A 4 7.54 -1.19 -21.32
CA HIS A 4 7.55 -0.06 -22.26
C HIS A 4 8.73 0.87 -22.08
N TYR A 5 9.17 1.10 -20.85
CA TYR A 5 10.05 2.21 -20.52
C TYR A 5 11.42 1.81 -20.01
N PHE A 6 11.67 0.50 -19.76
CA PHE A 6 12.94 0.04 -19.20
C PHE A 6 13.46 -1.21 -19.90
N ASP A 7 14.78 -1.25 -20.12
CA ASP A 7 15.52 -2.47 -20.40
C ASP A 7 15.98 -3.13 -19.11
N GLU A 8 16.25 -2.31 -18.08
CA GLU A 8 16.63 -2.75 -16.74
C GLU A 8 16.06 -1.79 -15.69
N ILE A 9 15.40 -2.32 -14.66
CA ILE A 9 14.94 -1.56 -13.48
C ILE A 9 15.88 -1.90 -12.30
N ASN A 10 16.48 -0.86 -11.71
CA ASN A 10 17.40 -1.04 -10.58
C ASN A 10 16.80 -0.65 -9.24
N TYR A 11 15.91 0.34 -9.22
CA TYR A 11 15.31 0.88 -8.00
C TYR A 11 13.81 0.99 -8.15
N ILE A 12 13.07 0.55 -7.13
CA ILE A 12 11.62 0.72 -7.03
C ILE A 12 11.29 1.25 -5.64
N ASP A 13 10.53 2.34 -5.57
CA ASP A 13 9.92 2.85 -4.35
C ASP A 13 8.40 2.82 -4.53
N ILE A 14 7.72 1.98 -3.76
CA ILE A 14 6.26 1.88 -3.73
C ILE A 14 5.77 2.87 -2.69
N LEU A 15 4.83 3.72 -3.07
CA LEU A 15 4.29 4.78 -2.24
C LEU A 15 2.79 4.56 -2.08
N ASP A 16 2.37 4.26 -0.85
CA ASP A 16 0.95 4.12 -0.46
C ASP A 16 0.54 5.28 0.43
N CYS A 17 -0.11 6.26 -0.18
CA CYS A 17 -0.60 7.42 0.52
C CYS A 17 -2.12 7.40 0.69
N ASN A 18 -2.56 7.39 1.94
CA ASN A 18 -3.92 7.71 2.30
C ASN A 18 -3.96 9.10 2.99
N GLY A 19 -4.38 10.12 2.24
CA GLY A 19 -4.60 11.48 2.74
C GLY A 19 -6.00 11.72 3.29
N GLY A 20 -6.78 10.64 3.51
CA GLY A 20 -8.15 10.73 4.02
C GLY A 20 -8.24 11.11 5.50
N ASP A 21 -9.28 11.86 5.85
CA ASP A 21 -9.67 12.18 7.23
C ASP A 21 -11.08 11.64 7.50
N HIS A 22 -11.19 10.74 8.46
CA HIS A 22 -12.46 10.16 8.93
C HIS A 22 -12.97 10.81 10.23
N GLY A 23 -12.24 11.76 10.82
CA GLY A 23 -12.62 12.52 12.01
C GLY A 23 -12.48 11.77 13.33
N TYR A 24 -11.94 10.54 13.38
CA TYR A 24 -11.59 9.86 14.62
C TYR A 24 -10.13 10.11 14.98
N PRO A 25 -9.78 10.28 16.25
CA PRO A 25 -8.38 10.38 16.69
C PRO A 25 -7.57 9.13 16.36
N PHE A 26 -8.20 7.95 16.41
CA PHE A 26 -7.63 6.66 16.08
C PHE A 26 -8.70 5.74 15.49
N ALA A 27 -8.47 5.28 14.27
CA ALA A 27 -9.23 4.24 13.58
C ALA A 27 -8.38 3.69 12.45
N THR A 28 -8.75 2.53 11.92
CA THR A 28 -8.06 1.90 10.79
C THR A 28 -9.00 1.83 9.59
N ASN A 29 -8.49 2.07 8.38
CA ASN A 29 -9.30 2.05 7.16
C ASN A 29 -9.59 0.64 6.62
N PHE A 30 -8.94 -0.36 7.17
CA PHE A 30 -9.15 -1.79 6.90
C PHE A 30 -9.04 -2.58 8.19
N ASN A 31 -8.98 -3.91 8.14
CA ASN A 31 -8.99 -4.77 9.33
C ASN A 31 -8.00 -4.27 10.41
N PRO A 32 -8.48 -3.87 11.60
CA PRO A 32 -7.61 -3.30 12.64
C PRO A 32 -6.49 -4.21 13.09
N GLU A 33 -6.74 -5.53 13.16
CA GLU A 33 -5.72 -6.50 13.55
C GLU A 33 -4.57 -6.56 12.55
N ILE A 34 -4.88 -6.62 11.26
CA ILE A 34 -3.87 -6.64 10.19
C ILE A 34 -3.09 -5.34 10.21
N ASN A 35 -3.78 -4.19 10.20
CA ASN A 35 -3.14 -2.87 10.18
C ASN A 35 -2.21 -2.66 11.39
N ILE A 36 -2.67 -2.93 12.60
CA ILE A 36 -1.88 -2.73 13.83
C ILE A 36 -0.66 -3.65 13.84
N ARG A 37 -0.82 -4.93 13.46
CA ARG A 37 0.30 -5.88 13.40
C ARG A 37 1.33 -5.51 12.37
N GLU A 38 0.91 -5.07 11.20
CA GLU A 38 1.77 -4.60 10.11
C GLU A 38 2.64 -3.40 10.56
N VAL A 39 2.00 -2.38 11.14
CA VAL A 39 2.69 -1.17 11.60
C VAL A 39 3.62 -1.43 12.79
N SER A 40 3.27 -2.40 13.64
CA SER A 40 4.09 -2.80 14.81
C SER A 40 5.16 -3.84 14.48
N ALA A 41 5.19 -4.38 13.26
CA ALA A 41 6.20 -5.32 12.81
C ALA A 41 7.48 -4.62 12.36
N LYS A 42 8.59 -5.37 12.35
CA LYS A 42 9.83 -4.91 11.72
C LYS A 42 9.60 -4.61 10.25
N GLY A 43 10.15 -3.51 9.79
CA GLY A 43 10.26 -3.20 8.37
C GLY A 43 11.31 -4.08 7.69
N SER A 44 11.14 -4.35 6.41
CA SER A 44 12.22 -4.91 5.60
C SER A 44 12.14 -4.45 4.15
N TYR A 45 13.28 -4.35 3.51
CA TYR A 45 13.43 -3.90 2.13
C TYR A 45 14.70 -4.50 1.51
N ILE A 46 14.85 -4.35 0.21
CA ILE A 46 16.09 -4.76 -0.47
C ILE A 46 16.98 -3.54 -0.68
N GLU A 47 18.25 -3.68 -0.28
CA GLU A 47 19.32 -2.72 -0.56
C GLU A 47 20.55 -3.48 -1.07
N ASN A 48 21.10 -3.02 -2.20
CA ASN A 48 22.23 -3.68 -2.89
C ASN A 48 21.96 -5.18 -3.16
N GLY A 49 20.73 -5.52 -3.52
CA GLY A 49 20.29 -6.89 -3.82
C GLY A 49 20.18 -7.81 -2.60
N LYS A 50 20.16 -7.26 -1.38
CA LYS A 50 20.04 -8.03 -0.14
C LYS A 50 18.93 -7.49 0.73
N TRP A 51 18.24 -8.38 1.44
CA TRP A 51 17.28 -8.01 2.45
C TRP A 51 17.95 -7.30 3.63
N VAL A 52 17.35 -6.20 4.04
CA VAL A 52 17.72 -5.41 5.22
C VAL A 52 16.49 -5.29 6.11
N GLU A 53 16.62 -5.62 7.39
CA GLU A 53 15.58 -5.41 8.40
C GLU A 53 15.78 -4.07 9.10
N THR A 54 14.67 -3.46 9.55
CA THR A 54 14.64 -2.24 10.36
C THR A 54 13.72 -2.44 11.56
N GLU A 55 13.90 -1.61 12.59
CA GLU A 55 12.89 -1.55 13.65
C GLU A 55 11.57 -0.97 13.10
N PRO A 56 10.44 -1.26 13.77
CA PRO A 56 9.15 -0.75 13.34
C PRO A 56 9.16 0.78 13.19
N MET A 57 8.71 1.28 12.04
CA MET A 57 8.59 2.72 11.74
C MET A 57 9.90 3.53 11.82
N GLU A 58 11.07 2.88 11.79
CA GLU A 58 12.39 3.51 11.96
C GLU A 58 12.72 4.47 10.81
N ILE A 59 12.45 4.08 9.57
CA ILE A 59 12.77 4.88 8.40
C ILE A 59 11.55 5.71 8.01
N LYS A 60 11.68 7.02 8.22
CA LYS A 60 10.68 8.02 7.86
C LYS A 60 11.17 8.86 6.67
N ARG A 61 10.28 9.19 5.75
CA ARG A 61 10.49 10.14 4.66
C ARG A 61 9.31 11.11 4.57
N VAL A 62 9.52 12.21 3.87
CA VAL A 62 8.47 13.15 3.51
C VAL A 62 8.33 13.15 2.00
N TYR A 63 7.12 13.10 1.50
CA TYR A 63 6.86 13.15 0.07
C TYR A 63 5.67 14.06 -0.24
N ASN A 64 5.76 14.81 -1.33
CA ASN A 64 4.67 15.67 -1.80
C ASN A 64 3.86 14.92 -2.89
N PHE A 65 2.74 14.35 -2.46
CA PHE A 65 1.86 13.56 -3.33
C PHE A 65 0.94 14.45 -4.15
N ASP A 66 0.85 14.17 -5.46
CA ASP A 66 -0.08 14.86 -6.35
C ASP A 66 -1.52 14.80 -5.81
N GLU A 67 -2.21 15.93 -5.79
CA GLU A 67 -3.57 16.14 -5.28
C GLU A 67 -3.80 15.84 -3.76
N VAL A 68 -2.78 15.40 -3.02
CA VAL A 68 -2.86 15.16 -1.57
C VAL A 68 -1.98 16.11 -0.78
N GLY A 69 -0.82 16.52 -1.34
CA GLY A 69 0.16 17.36 -0.68
C GLY A 69 1.20 16.57 0.12
N GLU A 70 1.98 17.31 0.91
CA GLU A 70 3.07 16.76 1.70
C GLU A 70 2.58 15.85 2.83
N LYS A 71 3.15 14.66 2.93
CA LYS A 71 2.85 13.66 3.95
C LYS A 71 4.11 12.98 4.45
N ASP A 72 4.11 12.67 5.75
CA ASP A 72 5.04 11.74 6.37
C ASP A 72 4.70 10.32 5.91
N MET A 73 5.70 9.57 5.44
CA MET A 73 5.59 8.16 5.09
C MET A 73 6.67 7.35 5.78
N TYR A 74 6.37 6.09 6.06
CA TYR A 74 7.22 5.20 6.83
C TYR A 74 7.46 3.91 6.08
N LEU A 75 8.70 3.41 6.13
CA LEU A 75 9.08 2.15 5.52
C LEU A 75 8.48 0.99 6.30
N LEU A 76 7.80 0.11 5.59
CA LEU A 76 7.26 -1.15 6.10
C LEU A 76 7.76 -2.32 5.25
N HIS A 77 7.61 -3.54 5.75
CA HIS A 77 7.58 -4.73 4.91
C HIS A 77 6.20 -4.86 4.26
N HIS A 78 6.17 -5.23 2.98
CA HIS A 78 4.93 -5.56 2.29
C HIS A 78 5.18 -6.70 1.27
N GLU A 79 4.21 -7.57 1.07
CA GLU A 79 4.41 -8.86 0.38
C GLU A 79 4.81 -8.72 -1.09
N GLU A 80 4.37 -7.65 -1.78
CA GLU A 80 4.78 -7.42 -3.17
C GLU A 80 6.28 -7.21 -3.35
N LEU A 81 7.02 -6.82 -2.31
CA LEU A 81 8.47 -6.70 -2.38
C LEU A 81 9.12 -8.04 -2.73
N GLU A 82 8.57 -9.15 -2.21
CA GLU A 82 9.10 -10.50 -2.45
C GLU A 82 8.91 -10.92 -3.90
N SER A 83 7.68 -10.76 -4.43
CA SER A 83 7.37 -11.18 -5.79
C SER A 83 8.07 -10.32 -6.84
N LEU A 84 8.13 -9.01 -6.63
CA LEU A 84 8.84 -8.08 -7.52
C LEU A 84 10.34 -8.37 -7.53
N ALA A 85 10.95 -8.68 -6.38
CA ALA A 85 12.36 -9.04 -6.29
C ALA A 85 12.72 -10.32 -7.07
N ILE A 86 11.79 -11.27 -7.16
CA ILE A 86 11.96 -12.52 -7.91
C ILE A 86 11.78 -12.27 -9.41
N ASN A 87 10.76 -11.49 -9.78
CA ASN A 87 10.31 -11.38 -11.17
C ASN A 87 10.97 -10.25 -11.96
N ILE A 88 11.49 -9.22 -11.29
CA ILE A 88 12.18 -8.10 -11.94
C ILE A 88 13.69 -8.26 -11.80
N LYS A 89 14.36 -8.50 -12.94
CA LYS A 89 15.81 -8.67 -12.96
C LYS A 89 16.53 -7.33 -12.80
N GLY A 90 17.69 -7.35 -12.11
CA GLY A 90 18.55 -6.17 -11.97
C GLY A 90 18.21 -5.28 -10.77
N ILE A 91 17.24 -5.66 -9.94
CA ILE A 91 16.87 -4.92 -8.75
C ILE A 91 18.06 -4.80 -7.79
N LYS A 92 18.39 -3.57 -7.43
CA LYS A 92 19.37 -3.19 -6.40
C LYS A 92 18.70 -2.75 -5.12
N ARG A 93 17.59 -1.99 -5.24
CA ARG A 93 16.79 -1.54 -4.09
C ARG A 93 15.31 -1.62 -4.43
N ILE A 94 14.53 -2.10 -3.47
CA ILE A 94 13.08 -2.03 -3.52
C ILE A 94 12.55 -1.72 -2.12
N ARG A 95 11.70 -0.69 -1.99
CA ARG A 95 11.15 -0.21 -0.73
C ARG A 95 9.65 0.01 -0.85
N PHE A 96 8.94 -0.20 0.26
CA PHE A 96 7.54 0.15 0.40
C PHE A 96 7.37 1.19 1.50
N PHE A 97 6.62 2.24 1.22
CA PHE A 97 6.32 3.30 2.17
C PHE A 97 4.81 3.51 2.26
N MET A 98 4.31 3.62 3.48
CA MET A 98 2.92 3.95 3.78
C MET A 98 2.83 5.22 4.64
N THR A 99 1.78 6.01 4.43
CA THR A 99 1.57 7.25 5.18
C THR A 99 0.76 7.02 6.44
N PHE A 100 1.16 7.68 7.53
CA PHE A 100 0.41 7.67 8.80
C PHE A 100 0.34 9.07 9.39
N GLY A 101 -0.85 9.44 9.89
CA GLY A 101 -1.05 10.70 10.59
C GLY A 101 -0.47 10.66 12.01
N GLN A 102 0.00 11.81 12.50
CA GLN A 102 0.61 11.93 13.85
C GLN A 102 -0.34 11.49 14.96
N SER A 103 -1.64 11.77 14.85
CA SER A 103 -2.64 11.30 15.82
C SER A 103 -2.67 9.78 15.91
N TYR A 104 -2.74 9.10 14.74
CA TYR A 104 -2.70 7.65 14.68
C TYR A 104 -1.46 7.07 15.38
N LEU A 105 -0.28 7.56 15.06
CA LEU A 105 0.99 7.06 15.61
C LEU A 105 1.07 7.29 17.13
N THR A 106 0.58 8.43 17.62
CA THR A 106 0.57 8.74 19.06
C THR A 106 -0.32 7.78 19.83
N HIS A 107 -1.52 7.48 19.32
CA HIS A 107 -2.43 6.54 19.97
C HIS A 107 -1.91 5.10 19.86
N LEU A 108 -1.39 4.68 18.71
CA LEU A 108 -0.81 3.36 18.54
C LEU A 108 0.32 3.16 19.54
N LYS A 109 1.24 4.12 19.68
CA LYS A 109 2.34 4.01 20.65
C LYS A 109 1.85 3.88 22.09
N CYS A 110 0.80 4.59 22.47
CA CYS A 110 0.19 4.44 23.78
C CYS A 110 -0.38 3.03 23.99
N LEU A 111 -1.11 2.51 23.00
CA LEU A 111 -1.70 1.18 23.04
C LEU A 111 -0.64 0.07 23.11
N GLU A 112 0.46 0.23 22.37
CA GLU A 112 1.62 -0.67 22.47
C GLU A 112 2.24 -0.66 23.87
N ASN A 113 2.50 0.51 24.41
CA ASN A 113 3.14 0.68 25.72
C ASN A 113 2.33 0.06 26.86
N VAL A 114 1.00 0.00 26.76
CA VAL A 114 0.13 -0.64 27.76
C VAL A 114 -0.23 -2.09 27.40
N GLY A 115 0.35 -2.65 26.32
CA GLY A 115 0.15 -4.05 25.92
C GLY A 115 -1.18 -4.34 25.20
N MET A 116 -1.94 -3.32 24.79
CA MET A 116 -3.23 -3.51 24.12
C MET A 116 -3.11 -4.06 22.69
N THR A 117 -1.92 -4.02 22.09
CA THR A 117 -1.64 -4.60 20.78
C THR A 117 -1.13 -6.03 20.82
N SER A 118 -1.01 -6.62 22.04
CA SER A 118 -0.52 -7.99 22.22
C SER A 118 -1.51 -9.02 21.67
N ILE A 119 -0.96 -10.04 21.01
CA ILE A 119 -1.69 -11.24 20.57
C ILE A 119 -1.65 -12.36 21.62
N GLU A 120 -0.79 -12.22 22.65
CA GLU A 120 -0.69 -13.18 23.74
C GLU A 120 -1.89 -13.04 24.68
N PRO A 121 -2.57 -14.15 25.01
CA PRO A 121 -3.73 -14.10 25.88
C PRO A 121 -3.35 -13.75 27.31
N ILE A 122 -4.23 -13.01 27.98
CA ILE A 122 -4.15 -12.72 29.41
C ILE A 122 -5.39 -13.24 30.14
N MET A 123 -5.26 -13.52 31.42
CA MET A 123 -6.39 -13.91 32.27
C MET A 123 -7.01 -12.68 32.94
N TYR A 124 -8.31 -12.45 32.70
CA TYR A 124 -9.10 -11.43 33.39
C TYR A 124 -10.38 -12.03 33.94
N GLU A 125 -10.57 -11.97 35.27
CA GLU A 125 -11.74 -12.51 35.96
C GLU A 125 -12.08 -13.97 35.59
N GLY A 126 -11.05 -14.82 35.44
CA GLY A 126 -11.20 -16.23 35.09
C GLY A 126 -11.51 -16.51 33.61
N LYS A 127 -11.45 -15.50 32.74
CA LYS A 127 -11.60 -15.63 31.30
C LYS A 127 -10.30 -15.29 30.60
N GLU A 128 -10.01 -16.02 29.54
CA GLU A 128 -8.91 -15.69 28.62
C GLU A 128 -9.34 -14.57 27.67
N ILE A 129 -8.53 -13.54 27.58
CA ILE A 129 -8.74 -12.40 26.69
C ILE A 129 -7.45 -12.13 25.91
N VAL A 130 -7.55 -11.99 24.59
CA VAL A 130 -6.46 -11.48 23.75
C VAL A 130 -6.61 -9.96 23.61
N PRO A 131 -5.65 -9.15 24.13
CA PRO A 131 -5.78 -7.69 24.16
C PRO A 131 -6.10 -7.07 22.80
N LEU A 132 -5.41 -7.49 21.74
CA LEU A 132 -5.63 -6.99 20.36
C LEU A 132 -7.06 -7.31 19.86
N GLN A 133 -7.63 -8.47 20.21
CA GLN A 133 -8.99 -8.81 19.81
C GLN A 133 -10.03 -7.95 20.56
N PHE A 134 -9.74 -7.62 21.81
CA PHE A 134 -10.58 -6.70 22.57
C PHE A 134 -10.48 -5.27 21.99
N LEU A 135 -9.26 -4.80 21.70
CA LEU A 135 -9.04 -3.50 21.03
C LEU A 135 -9.82 -3.42 19.72
N LYS A 136 -9.73 -4.45 18.87
CA LYS A 136 -10.47 -4.55 17.63
C LYS A 136 -11.99 -4.42 17.82
N ALA A 137 -12.53 -5.01 18.90
CA ALA A 137 -13.97 -4.96 19.18
C ALA A 137 -14.47 -3.58 19.61
N VAL A 138 -13.60 -2.71 20.14
CA VAL A 138 -13.96 -1.35 20.59
C VAL A 138 -13.64 -0.27 19.55
N LEU A 139 -12.82 -0.57 18.54
CA LEU A 139 -12.52 0.35 17.45
C LEU A 139 -13.72 0.51 16.51
N PRO A 140 -13.85 1.68 15.85
CA PRO A 140 -14.83 1.83 14.77
C PRO A 140 -14.66 0.77 13.69
N ASP A 141 -15.77 0.20 13.24
CA ASP A 141 -15.75 -0.71 12.08
C ASP A 141 -15.24 0.07 10.85
N PRO A 142 -14.21 -0.40 10.14
CA PRO A 142 -13.70 0.24 8.94
C PRO A 142 -14.79 0.54 7.89
N ALA A 143 -15.79 -0.32 7.76
CA ALA A 143 -16.91 -0.09 6.84
C ALA A 143 -17.73 1.17 7.21
N SER A 144 -17.81 1.51 8.51
CA SER A 144 -18.52 2.69 9.00
C SER A 144 -17.80 4.01 8.67
N LEU A 145 -16.54 3.97 8.26
CA LEU A 145 -15.77 5.15 7.91
C LEU A 145 -16.11 5.69 6.51
N GLY A 146 -16.62 4.84 5.61
CA GLY A 146 -16.91 5.20 4.21
C GLY A 146 -17.69 6.51 4.04
N PRO A 147 -18.86 6.70 4.69
CA PRO A 147 -19.68 7.89 4.50
C PRO A 147 -19.06 9.19 5.04
N ARG A 148 -18.02 9.10 5.85
CA ARG A 148 -17.43 10.25 6.54
C ARG A 148 -15.98 10.56 6.17
N THR A 149 -15.27 9.62 5.53
CA THR A 149 -13.87 9.85 5.13
C THR A 149 -13.84 10.83 3.96
N VAL A 150 -13.12 11.94 4.12
CA VAL A 150 -12.91 12.95 3.09
C VAL A 150 -11.42 13.04 2.74
N GLY A 151 -11.11 13.47 1.51
CA GLY A 151 -9.74 13.52 1.01
C GLY A 151 -9.47 12.43 -0.04
N LYS A 152 -8.20 12.19 -0.34
CA LYS A 152 -7.80 11.33 -1.45
C LYS A 152 -6.71 10.34 -1.04
N THR A 153 -6.65 9.23 -1.74
CA THR A 153 -5.47 8.37 -1.78
C THR A 153 -4.61 8.72 -2.99
N ASN A 154 -3.30 8.45 -2.90
CA ASN A 154 -2.38 8.48 -4.03
C ASN A 154 -1.45 7.28 -3.88
N ILE A 155 -1.61 6.29 -4.76
CA ILE A 155 -0.89 5.02 -4.67
C ILE A 155 -0.17 4.77 -5.99
N GLY A 156 1.12 4.45 -5.91
CA GLY A 156 1.90 4.18 -7.10
C GLY A 156 3.32 3.74 -6.82
N CYS A 157 4.13 3.66 -7.86
CA CYS A 157 5.53 3.29 -7.72
C CYS A 157 6.45 4.14 -8.60
N ILE A 158 7.57 4.57 -8.01
CA ILE A 158 8.67 5.23 -8.71
C ILE A 158 9.67 4.14 -9.11
N CYS A 159 9.93 4.03 -10.40
CA CYS A 159 10.91 3.12 -10.96
C CYS A 159 12.10 3.92 -11.50
N GLN A 160 13.32 3.43 -11.27
CA GLN A 160 14.54 4.02 -11.81
C GLN A 160 15.38 2.91 -12.46
N GLY A 161 15.97 3.20 -13.61
CA GLY A 161 16.75 2.22 -14.35
C GLY A 161 17.27 2.78 -15.66
N PHE A 162 17.33 1.94 -16.69
CA PHE A 162 17.89 2.31 -17.98
C PHE A 162 17.00 1.88 -19.14
N LYS A 163 16.99 2.71 -20.19
CA LYS A 163 16.43 2.41 -21.52
C LYS A 163 17.42 2.87 -22.59
N ASP A 164 17.80 1.99 -23.51
CA ASP A 164 18.78 2.27 -24.57
C ASP A 164 20.10 2.89 -24.03
N GLY A 165 20.56 2.37 -22.86
CA GLY A 165 21.75 2.86 -22.18
C GLY A 165 21.62 4.22 -21.49
N LYS A 166 20.45 4.84 -21.47
CA LYS A 166 20.18 6.13 -20.83
C LYS A 166 19.42 5.91 -19.52
N PRO A 167 19.70 6.69 -18.46
CA PRO A 167 18.94 6.63 -17.22
C PRO A 167 17.50 7.12 -17.46
N VAL A 168 16.55 6.42 -16.84
CA VAL A 168 15.12 6.74 -16.86
C VAL A 168 14.59 6.73 -15.45
N ASN A 169 13.81 7.75 -15.09
CA ASN A 169 12.97 7.79 -13.92
C ASN A 169 11.52 7.80 -14.38
N TYR A 170 10.67 7.07 -13.68
CA TYR A 170 9.27 6.95 -14.05
C TYR A 170 8.41 6.72 -12.82
N TYR A 171 7.36 7.49 -12.67
CA TYR A 171 6.36 7.34 -11.63
C TYR A 171 5.01 7.05 -12.26
N VAL A 172 4.42 5.93 -11.91
CA VAL A 172 3.03 5.58 -12.25
C VAL A 172 2.22 5.52 -10.97
N TYR A 173 1.07 6.20 -10.96
CA TYR A 173 0.24 6.30 -9.77
C TYR A 173 -1.23 6.53 -10.13
N ASN A 174 -2.13 6.23 -9.20
CA ASN A 174 -3.52 6.63 -9.26
C ASN A 174 -3.86 7.59 -8.10
N VAL A 175 -4.86 8.43 -8.33
CA VAL A 175 -5.47 9.29 -7.30
C VAL A 175 -6.94 8.93 -7.21
N CYS A 176 -7.42 8.70 -5.98
CA CYS A 176 -8.78 8.25 -5.76
C CYS A 176 -9.44 9.05 -4.62
N ASP A 177 -10.60 9.64 -4.89
CA ASP A 177 -11.34 10.44 -3.90
C ASP A 177 -12.26 9.54 -3.06
N HIS A 178 -12.19 9.65 -1.73
CA HIS A 178 -12.97 8.81 -0.81
C HIS A 178 -14.49 8.98 -0.99
N GLN A 179 -14.98 10.19 -1.21
CA GLN A 179 -16.40 10.43 -1.33
C GLN A 179 -16.95 10.03 -2.69
N GLU A 180 -16.17 10.18 -3.75
CA GLU A 180 -16.58 9.70 -5.08
C GLU A 180 -16.66 8.16 -5.08
N CYS A 181 -15.70 7.47 -4.49
CA CYS A 181 -15.77 6.01 -4.31
C CYS A 181 -16.97 5.59 -3.47
N TYR A 182 -17.24 6.32 -2.39
CA TYR A 182 -18.39 6.02 -1.54
C TYR A 182 -19.73 6.18 -2.28
N LYS A 183 -19.88 7.22 -3.09
CA LYS A 183 -21.06 7.40 -3.95
C LYS A 183 -21.26 6.27 -4.95
N GLU A 184 -20.17 5.76 -5.51
CA GLU A 184 -20.22 4.73 -6.55
C GLU A 184 -20.53 3.33 -5.98
N VAL A 185 -19.81 2.93 -4.92
CA VAL A 185 -19.83 1.54 -4.43
C VAL A 185 -20.17 1.39 -2.94
N GLY A 186 -20.45 2.48 -2.22
CA GLY A 186 -20.72 2.45 -0.78
C GLY A 186 -19.49 2.12 0.08
N SER A 187 -18.29 2.30 -0.46
CA SER A 187 -17.02 2.02 0.24
C SER A 187 -16.01 3.14 0.02
N GLN A 188 -15.10 3.33 0.96
CA GLN A 188 -14.05 4.34 0.87
C GLN A 188 -12.95 3.98 -0.16
N ALA A 189 -12.10 4.95 -0.50
CA ALA A 189 -11.05 4.78 -1.51
C ALA A 189 -10.08 3.63 -1.21
N VAL A 190 -9.72 3.35 0.05
CA VAL A 190 -8.84 2.22 0.40
C VAL A 190 -9.44 0.87 -0.04
N SER A 191 -10.75 0.67 0.18
CA SER A 191 -11.45 -0.52 -0.30
C SER A 191 -11.59 -0.53 -1.82
N TYR A 192 -11.77 0.63 -2.44
CA TYR A 192 -11.93 0.78 -3.88
C TYR A 192 -10.63 0.46 -4.63
N THR A 193 -9.50 1.04 -4.19
CA THR A 193 -8.18 0.83 -4.78
C THR A 193 -7.68 -0.61 -4.62
N THR A 194 -8.23 -1.36 -3.69
CA THR A 194 -7.99 -2.81 -3.52
C THR A 194 -8.96 -3.64 -4.36
N GLY A 195 -10.26 -3.32 -4.31
CA GLY A 195 -11.31 -4.13 -4.92
C GLY A 195 -11.33 -4.05 -6.45
N VAL A 196 -11.11 -2.87 -7.03
CA VAL A 196 -11.13 -2.68 -8.49
C VAL A 196 -10.01 -3.48 -9.18
N PRO A 197 -8.73 -3.42 -8.75
CA PRO A 197 -7.68 -4.27 -9.32
C PRO A 197 -7.95 -5.76 -9.18
N ALA A 198 -8.46 -6.19 -8.03
CA ALA A 198 -8.82 -7.60 -7.81
C ALA A 198 -9.92 -8.06 -8.78
N MET A 199 -10.96 -7.26 -8.98
CA MET A 199 -12.02 -7.51 -9.95
C MET A 199 -11.49 -7.57 -11.38
N ILE A 200 -10.61 -6.63 -11.76
CA ILE A 200 -10.00 -6.60 -13.09
C ILE A 200 -9.11 -7.83 -13.29
N GLY A 201 -8.32 -8.24 -12.29
CA GLY A 201 -7.53 -9.47 -12.34
C GLY A 201 -8.40 -10.70 -12.60
N ALA A 202 -9.51 -10.84 -11.87
CA ALA A 202 -10.48 -11.91 -12.10
C ALA A 202 -11.05 -11.85 -13.54
N MET A 203 -11.36 -10.65 -14.04
CA MET A 203 -11.84 -10.46 -15.42
C MET A 203 -10.76 -10.84 -16.46
N MET A 204 -9.48 -10.56 -16.22
CA MET A 204 -8.39 -11.00 -17.11
C MET A 204 -8.34 -12.51 -17.23
N VAL A 205 -8.50 -13.23 -16.12
CA VAL A 205 -8.55 -14.72 -16.10
C VAL A 205 -9.79 -15.22 -16.81
N LEU A 206 -10.96 -14.73 -16.45
CA LEU A 206 -12.25 -15.19 -17.00
C LEU A 206 -12.40 -14.93 -18.51
N THR A 207 -11.83 -13.83 -18.99
CA THR A 207 -11.86 -13.50 -20.44
C THR A 207 -10.71 -14.16 -21.23
N GLY A 208 -9.82 -14.90 -20.55
CA GLY A 208 -8.70 -15.60 -21.17
C GLY A 208 -7.54 -14.70 -21.58
N LYS A 209 -7.53 -13.42 -21.19
CA LYS A 209 -6.40 -12.51 -21.41
C LYS A 209 -5.17 -12.93 -20.61
N TRP A 210 -5.40 -13.40 -19.38
CA TRP A 210 -4.38 -14.04 -18.53
C TRP A 210 -4.68 -15.55 -18.45
N LYS A 211 -4.35 -16.27 -19.51
CA LYS A 211 -4.61 -17.71 -19.60
C LYS A 211 -3.32 -18.50 -19.45
N LYS A 212 -3.06 -18.97 -18.23
CA LYS A 212 -1.88 -19.78 -17.91
C LYS A 212 -2.27 -20.74 -16.76
N ALA A 213 -1.97 -22.04 -16.92
CA ALA A 213 -2.29 -23.02 -15.87
C ALA A 213 -1.20 -22.99 -14.78
N GLY A 214 -1.60 -22.83 -13.52
CA GLY A 214 -0.68 -22.78 -12.38
C GLY A 214 -0.99 -21.63 -11.43
N VAL A 215 -0.04 -21.34 -10.53
CA VAL A 215 -0.05 -20.18 -9.63
C VAL A 215 1.05 -19.24 -10.10
N TYR A 216 0.69 -18.00 -10.33
CA TYR A 216 1.59 -16.98 -10.88
C TYR A 216 1.40 -15.66 -10.16
N ASN A 217 2.49 -14.88 -10.06
CA ASN A 217 2.41 -13.49 -9.64
C ASN A 217 1.92 -12.62 -10.81
N VAL A 218 1.29 -11.49 -10.50
CA VAL A 218 0.69 -10.62 -11.52
C VAL A 218 1.71 -10.04 -12.50
N GLU A 219 2.95 -9.84 -12.06
CA GLU A 219 4.07 -9.35 -12.88
C GLU A 219 4.52 -10.33 -13.98
N GLU A 220 4.08 -11.57 -13.93
CA GLU A 220 4.38 -12.59 -14.95
C GLU A 220 3.43 -12.55 -16.15
N PHE A 221 2.40 -11.69 -16.10
CA PHE A 221 1.41 -11.52 -17.16
C PHE A 221 1.63 -10.23 -17.96
N ASP A 222 0.99 -10.16 -19.13
CA ASP A 222 0.96 -8.93 -19.90
C ASP A 222 0.15 -7.86 -19.16
N PRO A 223 0.77 -6.72 -18.79
CA PRO A 223 0.10 -5.67 -18.02
C PRO A 223 -0.88 -4.84 -18.85
N ASP A 224 -0.71 -4.72 -20.17
CA ASP A 224 -1.45 -3.75 -20.99
C ASP A 224 -2.96 -3.89 -20.87
N PRO A 225 -3.54 -5.08 -21.05
CA PRO A 225 -5.00 -5.22 -20.96
C PRO A 225 -5.55 -4.94 -19.56
N PHE A 226 -4.70 -5.11 -18.52
CA PHE A 226 -5.05 -4.78 -17.15
C PHE A 226 -5.01 -3.27 -16.91
N MET A 227 -3.95 -2.61 -17.35
CA MET A 227 -3.78 -1.15 -17.24
C MET A 227 -4.86 -0.38 -18.02
N ASP A 228 -5.22 -0.86 -19.22
CA ASP A 228 -6.35 -0.32 -20.00
C ASP A 228 -7.69 -0.47 -19.24
N ALA A 229 -7.88 -1.61 -18.58
CA ALA A 229 -9.09 -1.87 -17.79
C ALA A 229 -9.17 -0.99 -16.55
N LEU A 230 -8.06 -0.67 -15.87
CA LEU A 230 -8.02 0.29 -14.75
C LEU A 230 -8.60 1.65 -15.17
N ASN A 231 -8.16 2.19 -16.30
CA ASN A 231 -8.69 3.44 -16.85
C ASN A 231 -10.20 3.38 -17.11
N LYS A 232 -10.68 2.24 -17.56
CA LYS A 232 -12.11 2.04 -17.89
C LYS A 232 -12.99 1.83 -16.65
N TRP A 233 -12.46 1.21 -15.60
CA TRP A 233 -13.21 0.74 -14.43
C TRP A 233 -12.96 1.54 -13.16
N GLY A 234 -12.63 2.84 -13.30
CA GLY A 234 -12.68 3.80 -12.20
C GLY A 234 -11.37 4.05 -11.46
N LEU A 235 -10.26 3.43 -11.88
CA LEU A 235 -8.92 3.74 -11.37
C LEU A 235 -7.98 4.23 -12.48
N PRO A 236 -8.26 5.39 -13.08
CA PRO A 236 -7.35 5.98 -14.05
C PRO A 236 -5.99 6.23 -13.40
N TRP A 237 -4.94 5.83 -14.09
CA TRP A 237 -3.57 6.05 -13.66
C TRP A 237 -2.92 7.21 -14.43
N LYS A 238 -1.94 7.82 -13.79
CA LYS A 238 -1.14 8.94 -14.31
C LYS A 238 0.32 8.52 -14.42
N GLU A 239 1.07 9.23 -15.26
CA GLU A 239 2.50 9.02 -15.48
C GLU A 239 3.26 10.32 -15.25
N ASN A 240 4.47 10.21 -14.69
CA ASN A 240 5.42 11.30 -14.58
C ASN A 240 6.83 10.77 -14.89
N PHE A 241 7.50 11.35 -15.88
CA PHE A 241 8.85 10.97 -16.32
C PHE A 241 9.97 11.80 -15.68
N ASP A 242 9.61 12.75 -14.84
CA ASP A 242 10.55 13.56 -14.05
C ASP A 242 10.07 13.65 -12.58
N PRO A 243 9.89 12.51 -11.90
CA PRO A 243 9.42 12.51 -10.52
C PRO A 243 10.49 13.00 -9.56
N VAL A 244 10.05 13.61 -8.46
CA VAL A 244 10.90 13.75 -7.28
C VAL A 244 11.18 12.35 -6.73
N LEU A 245 12.46 12.04 -6.53
CA LEU A 245 12.88 10.74 -6.02
C LEU A 245 12.83 10.70 -4.49
N VAL A 246 12.65 9.52 -3.95
CA VAL A 246 12.70 9.29 -2.50
C VAL A 246 14.17 9.10 -2.08
N ASP A 247 14.64 9.91 -1.15
CA ASP A 247 16.01 9.88 -0.60
C ASP A 247 16.34 8.59 0.19
#